data_326f20c5081586e9944e9173f5d202c4
#
_entry.id   326f20c5081586e9944e9173f5d202c4
#
_cell.length_a   1.000
_cell.length_b   1.000
_cell.length_c   1.000
_cell.angle_alpha   90.00
_cell.angle_beta   90.00
_cell.angle_gamma   90.00
#
_symmetry.space_group_name_H-M   'P 1'
#
loop_
_entity.id
_entity.type
_entity.pdbx_description
1 polymer ?
#
loop_
_entity_poly.entity_id
_entity_poly.type
_entity_poly.pdbx_seq_one_letter_code
_entity_poly.pdbx_strand_id
1 'polypeptide(L)' 'MELKAIRENAGLRQEDVAKKLRVRVSAVSNWERGVNGIASKYIRPLARLYGVTETEIRAASGAAQAARAGKDGA' A
#
# COMPACT_ATOMS: atom_id res chain seq x y z
N MET A 1 0.56 -2.37 -11.00
CA MET A 1 -0.73 -1.79 -10.54
C MET A 1 -0.48 -1.02 -9.25
N GLU A 2 -1.11 0.11 -9.09
CA GLU A 2 -0.96 0.95 -7.90
C GLU A 2 -1.62 0.31 -6.68
N LEU A 3 -1.06 0.57 -5.49
CA LEU A 3 -1.62 0.05 -4.24
C LEU A 3 -3.09 0.43 -4.07
N LYS A 4 -3.45 1.67 -4.41
CA LYS A 4 -4.84 2.12 -4.33
C LYS A 4 -5.76 1.27 -5.20
N ALA A 5 -5.34 0.98 -6.43
CA ALA A 5 -6.11 0.16 -7.36
C ALA A 5 -6.25 -1.28 -6.85
N ILE A 6 -5.17 -1.83 -6.31
CA ILE A 6 -5.18 -3.18 -5.74
C ILE A 6 -6.19 -3.24 -4.58
N ARG A 7 -6.17 -2.25 -3.71
CA ARG A 7 -7.10 -2.14 -2.58
C ARG A 7 -8.55 -2.03 -3.07
N GLU A 8 -8.78 -1.14 -4.04
CA GLU A 8 -10.13 -0.92 -4.58
C GLU A 8 -10.67 -2.17 -5.28
N ASN A 9 -9.81 -2.89 -6.00
CA ASN A 9 -10.18 -4.16 -6.63
C ASN A 9 -10.56 -5.22 -5.60
N ALA A 10 -10.04 -5.12 -4.39
CA ALA A 10 -10.41 -6.01 -3.29
C ALA A 10 -11.70 -5.57 -2.59
N GLY A 11 -12.29 -4.46 -3.01
CA GLY A 11 -13.54 -3.95 -2.44
C GLY A 11 -13.36 -3.29 -1.07
N LEU A 12 -12.16 -2.79 -0.77
CA LEU A 12 -11.84 -2.26 0.55
C LEU A 12 -11.56 -0.76 0.49
N ARG A 13 -11.95 -0.06 1.56
CA ARG A 13 -11.60 1.33 1.79
C ARG A 13 -10.35 1.40 2.65
N GLN A 14 -9.68 2.56 2.66
CA GLN A 14 -8.49 2.74 3.50
C GLN A 14 -8.79 2.42 4.98
N GLU A 15 -9.93 2.86 5.48
CA GLU A 15 -10.33 2.62 6.87
C GLU A 15 -10.54 1.12 7.16
N ASP A 16 -11.02 0.36 6.20
CA ASP A 16 -11.19 -1.08 6.35
C ASP A 16 -9.83 -1.77 6.53
N VAL A 17 -8.87 -1.38 5.71
CA VAL A 17 -7.50 -1.92 5.76
C VAL A 17 -6.83 -1.53 7.07
N ALA A 18 -6.96 -0.26 7.47
CA ALA A 18 -6.37 0.24 8.71
C ALA A 18 -6.89 -0.54 9.92
N LYS A 19 -8.20 -0.80 9.94
CA LYS A 19 -8.83 -1.55 11.01
C LYS A 19 -8.33 -3.00 11.06
N LYS A 20 -8.22 -3.64 9.91
CA LYS A 20 -7.75 -5.03 9.81
C LYS A 20 -6.31 -5.18 10.26
N LEU A 21 -5.46 -4.23 9.90
CA LEU A 21 -4.03 -4.27 10.23
C LEU A 21 -3.69 -3.61 11.56
N ARG A 22 -4.68 -2.99 12.21
CA ARG A 22 -4.49 -2.25 13.47
C ARG A 22 -3.46 -1.13 13.31
N VAL A 23 -3.59 -0.40 12.24
CA VAL A 23 -2.79 0.80 11.95
C VAL A 23 -3.71 1.99 11.77
N ARG A 24 -3.15 3.18 11.71
CA ARG A 24 -3.92 4.39 11.43
C ARG A 24 -4.24 4.47 9.94
N VAL A 25 -5.35 5.10 9.60
CA VAL A 25 -5.71 5.35 8.19
C VAL A 25 -4.58 6.12 7.49
N SER A 26 -3.93 7.04 8.20
CA SER A 26 -2.80 7.79 7.64
C SER A 26 -1.65 6.89 7.19
N ALA A 27 -1.43 5.77 7.89
CA ALA A 27 -0.41 4.81 7.47
C ALA A 27 -0.74 4.22 6.10
N VAL A 28 -1.99 3.78 5.91
CA VAL A 28 -2.45 3.23 4.64
C VAL A 28 -2.35 4.28 3.54
N SER A 29 -2.80 5.50 3.82
CA SER A 29 -2.71 6.61 2.88
C SER A 29 -1.26 6.91 2.49
N ASN A 30 -0.35 6.92 3.46
CA ASN A 30 1.06 7.18 3.21
C ASN A 30 1.70 6.10 2.33
N TRP A 31 1.31 4.84 2.53
CA TRP A 31 1.80 3.75 1.66
C TRP A 31 1.35 3.98 0.22
N GLU A 32 0.09 4.35 0.02
CA GLU A 32 -0.47 4.55 -1.33
C GLU A 32 0.13 5.76 -2.02
N ARG A 33 0.49 6.79 -1.25
CA ARG A 33 1.12 8.00 -1.80
C ARG A 33 2.65 7.89 -1.91
N GLY A 34 3.22 6.80 -1.43
CA GLY A 34 4.67 6.60 -1.48
C GLY A 34 5.46 7.43 -0.49
N VAL A 35 4.81 7.97 0.54
CA VAL A 35 5.48 8.75 1.60
C VAL A 35 6.39 7.84 2.41
N ASN A 36 5.88 6.63 2.72
CA ASN A 36 6.64 5.61 3.45
C ASN A 36 6.54 4.29 2.70
N GLY A 37 7.57 3.47 2.80
CA GLY A 37 7.49 2.08 2.37
C GLY A 37 6.67 1.28 3.38
N ILE A 38 6.15 0.14 2.95
CA ILE A 38 5.39 -0.77 3.81
C ILE A 38 6.39 -1.58 4.65
N ALA A 39 6.23 -1.53 5.97
CA ALA A 39 7.06 -2.34 6.86
C ALA A 39 6.84 -3.82 6.56
N SER A 40 7.93 -4.61 6.66
CA SER A 40 7.91 -6.03 6.30
C SER A 40 6.78 -6.81 6.97
N LYS A 41 6.46 -6.49 8.20
CA LYS A 41 5.42 -7.21 8.97
C LYS A 41 4.02 -7.03 8.38
N TYR A 42 3.81 -6.03 7.53
CA TYR A 42 2.50 -5.79 6.91
C TYR A 42 2.39 -6.33 5.49
N ILE A 43 3.51 -6.76 4.90
CA ILE A 43 3.51 -7.24 3.51
C ILE A 43 2.60 -8.45 3.33
N ARG A 44 2.80 -9.48 4.14
CA ARG A 44 2.00 -10.70 4.04
C ARG A 44 0.52 -10.47 4.40
N PRO A 45 0.20 -9.77 5.50
CA PRO A 45 -1.20 -9.45 5.81
C PRO A 45 -1.89 -8.68 4.68
N LEU A 46 -1.21 -7.71 4.07
CA LEU A 46 -1.78 -6.96 2.95
C LEU A 46 -2.01 -7.86 1.73
N ALA A 47 -1.04 -8.70 1.40
CA ALA A 47 -1.16 -9.62 0.28
C ALA A 47 -2.38 -10.52 0.45
N ARG A 48 -2.57 -11.07 1.64
CA ARG A 48 -3.74 -11.91 1.96
C ARG A 48 -5.04 -11.13 1.89
N LEU A 49 -5.04 -9.92 2.44
CA LEU A 49 -6.24 -9.08 2.50
C LEU A 49 -6.68 -8.66 1.10
N TYR A 50 -5.72 -8.31 0.24
CA TYR A 50 -5.99 -7.85 -1.12
C TYR A 50 -6.09 -8.99 -2.15
N GLY A 51 -5.76 -10.22 -1.76
CA GLY A 51 -5.80 -11.36 -2.66
C GLY A 51 -4.74 -11.33 -3.76
N VAL A 52 -3.57 -10.80 -3.44
CA VAL A 52 -2.44 -10.70 -4.37
C VAL A 52 -1.19 -11.30 -3.73
N THR A 53 -0.09 -11.36 -4.48
CA THR A 53 1.17 -11.89 -3.96
C THR A 53 1.93 -10.83 -3.18
N GLU A 54 2.84 -11.27 -2.31
CA GLU A 54 3.74 -10.37 -1.60
C GLU A 54 4.62 -9.58 -2.57
N THR A 55 5.04 -10.23 -3.65
CA THR A 55 5.84 -9.58 -4.71
C THR A 55 5.07 -8.41 -5.31
N GLU A 56 3.78 -8.60 -5.58
CA GLU A 56 2.93 -7.54 -6.12
C GLU A 56 2.81 -6.36 -5.15
N ILE A 57 2.68 -6.64 -3.86
CA ILE A 57 2.61 -5.60 -2.83
C ILE A 57 3.93 -4.82 -2.79
N ARG A 58 5.08 -5.52 -2.79
CA ARG A 58 6.39 -4.86 -2.77
C ARG A 58 6.62 -4.01 -4.01
N ALA A 59 6.25 -4.53 -5.18
CA ALA A 59 6.39 -3.82 -6.43
C ALA A 59 5.54 -2.55 -6.44
N ALA A 60 4.29 -2.65 -5.98
CA ALA A 60 3.38 -1.50 -5.93
C ALA A 60 3.87 -0.44 -4.94
N SER A 61 4.37 -0.87 -3.77
CA SER A 61 4.96 0.04 -2.79
C SER A 61 6.18 0.76 -3.35
N GLY A 62 7.08 0.02 -3.97
CA GLY A 62 8.26 0.60 -4.61
C GLY A 62 7.91 1.58 -5.71
N ALA A 63 6.91 1.26 -6.53
CA ALA A 63 6.44 2.13 -7.59
C ALA A 63 5.86 3.44 -7.03
N ALA A 64 5.10 3.37 -5.94
CA ALA A 64 4.54 4.56 -5.29
C ALA A 64 5.65 5.47 -4.77
N GLN A 65 6.67 4.89 -4.13
CA GLN A 65 7.80 5.65 -3.62
C GLN A 65 8.62 6.28 -4.76
N ALA A 66 8.84 5.53 -5.84
CA ALA A 66 9.56 6.03 -7.00
C ALA A 66 8.82 7.17 -7.68
N ALA A 67 7.50 7.06 -7.82
CA ALA A 67 6.68 8.09 -8.42
C ALA A 67 6.73 9.39 -7.60
N ARG A 68 6.67 9.28 -6.28
CA ARG A 68 6.76 10.42 -5.38
C ARG A 68 8.15 11.06 -5.44
N ALA A 69 9.21 10.26 -5.41
CA ALA A 69 10.58 10.73 -5.48
C ALA A 69 10.85 11.47 -6.80
N GLY A 70 10.37 10.91 -7.92
CA GLY A 70 10.49 11.56 -9.22
C GLY A 70 9.75 12.88 -9.29
N LYS A 71 8.59 12.96 -8.66
CA LYS A 71 7.78 14.16 -8.60
C LYS A 71 8.44 15.24 -7.74
N ASP A 72 9.03 14.83 -6.61
CA ASP A 72 9.68 15.74 -5.67
C ASP A 72 11.06 16.19 -6.18
N GLY A 73 11.70 15.36 -7.00
CA GLY A 73 13.02 15.62 -7.53
C GLY A 73 13.05 16.48 -8.77
N ALA A 74 11.92 16.81 -9.29
CA ALA A 74 11.80 17.65 -10.48
C ALA A 74 11.98 19.15 -10.19
#